data_7ffab18e82463f92784a851b67bdfe56
#
_entry.id   7ffab18e82463f92784a851b67bdfe56
#
_cell.length_a   1.000
_cell.length_b   1.000
_cell.length_c   1.000
_cell.angle_alpha   90.00
_cell.angle_beta   90.00
_cell.angle_gamma   90.00
#
_symmetry.space_group_name_H-M   'P 1'
#
loop_
_entity.id
_entity.type
_entity.pdbx_description
1 polymer ?
#
loop_
_entity_poly.entity_id
_entity_poly.type
_entity_poly.pdbx_seq_one_letter_code
_entity_poly.pdbx_strand_id
1 'polypeptide(L)'
;IKMTKYNIDNNNKNNKNMNSLNSRYYLVGMMWVGKTSTARGLVDPALSDTPLDATVVDMDRRLVREAWLEIDAIFAQHGEPHFRKLETDLLHRLSVHPESMVIATGGGAVCSPGNMETMKDSGTVIFLDASVGLLVDRILADNESGKATRTLAKWKREEIEQSLTTRL
;
A
#
# COMPACT_ATOMS: atom_id res chain seq x y z
N ILE A 1 -1.82 5.89 -14.61
CA ILE A 1 -1.71 6.07 -13.14
C ILE A 1 -1.16 7.47 -12.90
N LYS A 2 -1.84 8.24 -12.06
CA LYS A 2 -1.35 9.52 -11.59
C LYS A 2 -0.71 9.34 -10.21
N MET A 3 0.41 10.00 -9.97
CA MET A 3 1.09 9.98 -8.67
C MET A 3 1.01 11.37 -8.05
N THR A 4 0.57 11.44 -6.80
CA THR A 4 0.56 12.66 -6.01
C THR A 4 1.37 12.44 -4.74
N LYS A 5 2.39 13.28 -4.55
CA LYS A 5 3.26 13.22 -3.37
C LYS A 5 2.68 14.13 -2.28
N TYR A 6 2.53 13.58 -1.08
CA TYR A 6 2.18 14.33 0.12
C TYR A 6 3.41 14.40 1.03
N ASN A 7 4.07 15.55 1.05
CA ASN A 7 5.07 15.87 2.08
C ASN A 7 4.41 16.77 3.12
N ILE A 8 4.74 16.57 4.37
CA ILE A 8 4.55 17.64 5.35
C ILE A 8 5.68 18.63 5.08
N ASP A 9 5.32 19.89 4.77
CA ASP A 9 6.24 21.00 4.88
C ASP A 9 6.61 21.13 6.37
N ASN A 10 7.62 20.36 6.78
CA ASN A 10 8.22 20.54 8.08
C ASN A 10 8.86 21.92 8.08
N ASN A 11 8.17 22.91 8.66
CA ASN A 11 8.69 24.21 9.04
C ASN A 11 9.81 24.09 10.10
N ASN A 12 10.55 23.01 10.07
CA ASN A 12 11.74 22.82 10.90
C ASN A 12 13.00 23.04 10.05
N LYS A 13 13.33 24.34 9.87
CA LYS A 13 14.49 24.83 9.12
C LYS A 13 15.86 24.40 9.69
N ASN A 14 15.95 23.48 10.61
CA ASN A 14 17.19 23.13 11.31
C ASN A 14 17.73 21.72 11.06
N ASN A 15 17.27 20.98 10.05
CA ASN A 15 17.84 19.65 9.79
C ASN A 15 18.44 19.54 8.37
N LYS A 16 19.52 20.28 8.13
CA LYS A 16 20.33 20.25 6.89
C LYS A 16 21.25 19.03 6.77
N ASN A 17 21.18 18.05 7.67
CA ASN A 17 22.01 16.84 7.66
C ASN A 17 21.20 15.57 7.93
N MET A 18 20.11 15.35 7.21
CA MET A 18 19.57 14.00 7.08
C MET A 18 20.23 13.33 5.88
N ASN A 19 21.43 12.79 6.12
CA ASN A 19 21.94 11.69 5.32
C ASN A 19 20.87 10.61 5.23
N SER A 20 20.61 10.15 4.03
CA SER A 20 19.60 9.23 3.51
C SER A 20 19.48 7.85 4.17
N LEU A 21 19.84 7.67 5.42
CA LEU A 21 20.02 6.36 6.03
C LEU A 21 18.73 5.65 6.45
N ASN A 22 17.55 6.31 6.45
CA ASN A 22 16.29 5.67 6.90
C ASN A 22 15.08 6.27 6.18
N SER A 23 15.10 6.34 4.85
CA SER A 23 13.99 6.89 4.07
C SER A 23 12.85 5.88 3.95
N ARG A 24 11.63 6.31 4.28
CA ARG A 24 10.40 5.52 4.08
C ARG A 24 9.53 6.17 3.03
N TYR A 25 9.08 5.36 2.08
CA TYR A 25 8.13 5.75 1.05
C TYR A 25 6.90 4.86 1.18
N TYR A 26 5.76 5.45 1.53
CA TYR A 26 4.49 4.75 1.66
C TYR A 26 3.68 4.93 0.38
N LEU A 27 3.45 3.85 -0.35
CA LEU A 27 2.56 3.84 -1.51
C LEU A 27 1.15 3.53 -1.03
N VAL A 28 0.26 4.51 -1.13
CA VAL A 28 -1.15 4.40 -0.74
C VAL A 28 -2.04 4.52 -1.97
N GLY A 29 -3.26 4.06 -1.87
CA GLY A 29 -4.25 4.07 -2.97
C GLY A 29 -5.04 2.78 -3.03
N MET A 30 -6.04 2.76 -3.92
CA MET A 30 -6.99 1.67 -4.07
C MET A 30 -6.29 0.33 -4.40
N MET A 31 -6.95 -0.78 -4.07
CA MET A 31 -6.52 -2.10 -4.54
C MET A 31 -6.41 -2.12 -6.07
N TRP A 32 -5.53 -2.96 -6.61
CA TRP A 32 -5.16 -3.03 -8.05
C TRP A 32 -4.61 -1.76 -8.69
N VAL A 33 -4.41 -0.66 -7.95
CA VAL A 33 -3.76 0.53 -8.52
C VAL A 33 -2.29 0.29 -8.89
N GLY A 34 -1.66 -0.76 -8.38
CA GLY A 34 -0.30 -1.15 -8.72
C GLY A 34 0.77 -0.77 -7.68
N LYS A 35 0.39 -0.58 -6.41
CA LYS A 35 1.33 -0.22 -5.33
C LYS A 35 2.57 -1.12 -5.28
N THR A 36 2.38 -2.43 -5.24
CA THR A 36 3.49 -3.40 -5.17
C THR A 36 4.37 -3.37 -6.42
N SER A 37 3.77 -3.25 -7.61
CA SER A 37 4.53 -3.15 -8.87
C SER A 37 5.33 -1.86 -8.93
N THR A 38 4.74 -0.74 -8.51
CA THR A 38 5.43 0.56 -8.41
C THR A 38 6.57 0.50 -7.39
N ALA A 39 6.33 -0.10 -6.20
CA ALA A 39 7.38 -0.26 -5.19
C ALA A 39 8.60 -1.01 -5.73
N ARG A 40 8.37 -2.10 -6.47
CA ARG A 40 9.46 -2.86 -7.10
C ARG A 40 10.17 -2.06 -8.18
N GLY A 41 9.44 -1.36 -9.03
CA GLY A 41 10.03 -0.52 -10.09
C GLY A 41 10.90 0.62 -9.54
N LEU A 42 10.59 1.14 -8.35
CA LEU A 42 11.39 2.20 -7.73
C LEU A 42 12.77 1.74 -7.23
N VAL A 43 12.94 0.46 -6.91
CA VAL A 43 14.19 -0.11 -6.39
C VAL A 43 14.94 -0.95 -7.45
N ASP A 44 14.31 -1.26 -8.57
CA ASP A 44 14.89 -2.10 -9.62
C ASP A 44 15.74 -1.25 -10.57
N PRO A 45 17.07 -1.47 -10.66
CA PRO A 45 17.93 -0.73 -11.57
C PRO A 45 17.65 -0.99 -13.05
N ALA A 46 16.93 -2.06 -13.40
CA ALA A 46 16.49 -2.32 -14.77
C ALA A 46 15.27 -1.48 -15.18
N LEU A 47 14.53 -0.91 -14.20
CA LEU A 47 13.29 -0.18 -14.41
C LEU A 47 13.36 1.29 -14.00
N SER A 48 14.44 1.71 -13.31
CA SER A 48 14.64 3.07 -12.83
C SER A 48 16.04 3.56 -13.15
N ASP A 49 16.15 4.75 -13.73
CA ASP A 49 17.45 5.41 -13.98
C ASP A 49 18.13 5.84 -12.66
N THR A 50 17.35 5.99 -11.61
CA THR A 50 17.81 6.36 -10.24
C THR A 50 17.12 5.46 -9.21
N PRO A 51 17.52 4.18 -9.13
CA PRO A 51 16.88 3.24 -8.22
C PRO A 51 17.10 3.63 -6.76
N LEU A 52 16.08 3.45 -5.95
CA LEU A 52 16.18 3.67 -4.51
C LEU A 52 16.93 2.50 -3.85
N ASP A 53 17.90 2.81 -3.01
CA ASP A 53 18.53 1.83 -2.11
C ASP A 53 17.60 1.59 -0.91
N ALA A 54 16.62 0.72 -1.09
CA ALA A 54 15.57 0.45 -0.12
C ALA A 54 14.97 -0.96 -0.28
N THR A 55 14.51 -1.51 0.84
CA THR A 55 13.79 -2.79 0.84
C THR A 55 12.33 -2.59 0.48
N VAL A 56 11.78 -3.41 -0.42
CA VAL A 56 10.35 -3.41 -0.75
C VAL A 56 9.56 -4.23 0.26
N VAL A 57 8.56 -3.61 0.87
CA VAL A 57 7.61 -4.27 1.78
C VAL A 57 6.20 -4.18 1.21
N ASP A 58 5.56 -5.32 0.96
CA ASP A 58 4.13 -5.42 0.69
C ASP A 58 3.44 -5.82 2.01
N MET A 59 2.64 -4.90 2.57
CA MET A 59 2.02 -5.10 3.89
C MET A 59 1.03 -6.27 3.88
N ASP A 60 0.24 -6.43 2.83
CA ASP A 60 -0.72 -7.53 2.72
C ASP A 60 0.01 -8.89 2.78
N ARG A 61 1.08 -9.04 1.98
CA ARG A 61 1.89 -10.27 1.97
C ARG A 61 2.61 -10.50 3.30
N ARG A 62 3.03 -9.42 3.95
CA ARG A 62 3.70 -9.51 5.26
C ARG A 62 2.72 -10.00 6.32
N LEU A 63 1.49 -9.47 6.35
CA LEU A 63 0.42 -9.89 7.26
C LEU A 63 0.04 -11.35 7.05
N VAL A 64 -0.16 -11.81 5.80
CA VAL A 64 -0.42 -13.22 5.48
C VAL A 64 0.68 -14.12 6.04
N ARG A 65 1.94 -13.73 5.87
CA ARG A 65 3.07 -14.51 6.38
C ARG A 65 3.15 -14.54 7.90
N GLU A 66 2.89 -13.42 8.57
CA GLU A 66 2.93 -13.33 10.02
C GLU A 66 1.73 -14.02 10.69
N ALA A 67 0.55 -13.93 10.08
CA ALA A 67 -0.66 -14.57 10.58
C ALA A 67 -0.79 -16.06 10.23
N TRP A 68 -0.01 -16.55 9.25
CA TRP A 68 -0.17 -17.89 8.66
C TRP A 68 -1.57 -18.16 8.10
N LEU A 69 -2.28 -17.10 7.74
CA LEU A 69 -3.66 -17.13 7.22
C LEU A 69 -3.79 -16.15 6.06
N GLU A 70 -4.54 -16.52 5.03
CA GLU A 70 -4.94 -15.61 3.97
C GLU A 70 -5.85 -14.50 4.51
N ILE A 71 -5.81 -13.32 3.88
CA ILE A 71 -6.57 -12.15 4.34
C ILE A 71 -8.06 -12.46 4.47
N ASP A 72 -8.65 -13.14 3.49
CA ASP A 72 -10.08 -13.54 3.52
C ASP A 72 -10.38 -14.47 4.70
N ALA A 73 -9.44 -15.33 5.08
CA ALA A 73 -9.58 -16.19 6.25
C ALA A 73 -9.49 -15.39 7.57
N ILE A 74 -8.61 -14.39 7.64
CA ILE A 74 -8.53 -13.47 8.78
C ILE A 74 -9.88 -12.74 8.95
N PHE A 75 -10.44 -12.21 7.87
CA PHE A 75 -11.75 -11.54 7.91
C PHE A 75 -12.86 -12.50 8.35
N ALA A 76 -12.90 -13.72 7.82
CA ALA A 76 -13.93 -14.70 8.13
C ALA A 76 -13.86 -15.18 9.59
N GLN A 77 -12.66 -15.35 10.15
CA GLN A 77 -12.47 -15.89 11.50
C GLN A 77 -12.48 -14.82 12.60
N HIS A 78 -11.96 -13.62 12.31
CA HIS A 78 -11.70 -12.59 13.32
C HIS A 78 -12.38 -11.25 13.03
N GLY A 79 -12.93 -11.07 11.83
CA GLY A 79 -13.61 -9.85 11.41
C GLY A 79 -12.66 -8.71 10.99
N GLU A 80 -13.24 -7.66 10.39
CA GLU A 80 -12.51 -6.51 9.90
C GLU A 80 -11.75 -5.74 11.01
N PRO A 81 -12.33 -5.49 12.21
CA PRO A 81 -11.61 -4.76 13.25
C PRO A 81 -10.30 -5.41 13.66
N HIS A 82 -10.24 -6.73 13.71
CA HIS A 82 -9.02 -7.46 14.01
C HIS A 82 -7.97 -7.29 12.91
N PHE A 83 -8.38 -7.42 11.65
CA PHE A 83 -7.47 -7.18 10.51
C PHE A 83 -6.90 -5.75 10.53
N ARG A 84 -7.75 -4.73 10.77
CA ARG A 84 -7.30 -3.33 10.86
C ARG A 84 -6.31 -3.10 11.99
N LYS A 85 -6.49 -3.80 13.11
CA LYS A 85 -5.51 -3.76 14.21
C LYS A 85 -4.17 -4.35 13.77
N LEU A 86 -4.14 -5.52 13.12
CA LEU A 86 -2.91 -6.14 12.60
C LEU A 86 -2.21 -5.21 11.58
N GLU A 87 -2.99 -4.59 10.70
CA GLU A 87 -2.49 -3.64 9.70
C GLU A 87 -1.83 -2.41 10.36
N THR A 88 -2.48 -1.82 11.37
CA THR A 88 -1.95 -0.70 12.13
C THR A 88 -0.70 -1.09 12.93
N ASP A 89 -0.72 -2.23 13.62
CA ASP A 89 0.42 -2.71 14.41
C ASP A 89 1.65 -2.97 13.50
N LEU A 90 1.44 -3.54 12.30
CA LEU A 90 2.51 -3.72 11.31
C LEU A 90 3.05 -2.37 10.82
N LEU A 91 2.16 -1.42 10.50
CA LEU A 91 2.56 -0.09 10.04
C LEU A 91 3.44 0.61 11.09
N HIS A 92 3.07 0.55 12.36
CA HIS A 92 3.88 1.13 13.44
C HIS A 92 5.27 0.48 13.54
N ARG A 93 5.37 -0.85 13.42
CA ARG A 93 6.68 -1.52 13.40
C ARG A 93 7.54 -1.08 12.22
N LEU A 94 6.93 -0.93 11.04
CA LEU A 94 7.64 -0.47 9.84
C LEU A 94 8.04 1.00 9.94
N SER A 95 7.25 1.85 10.60
CA SER A 95 7.51 3.28 10.72
C SER A 95 8.75 3.61 11.55
N VAL A 96 9.15 2.73 12.45
CA VAL A 96 10.35 2.90 13.31
C VAL A 96 11.52 1.99 12.91
N HIS A 97 11.37 1.21 11.84
CA HIS A 97 12.42 0.28 11.40
C HIS A 97 13.68 1.03 10.92
N PRO A 98 14.89 0.55 11.21
CA PRO A 98 16.12 1.28 10.89
C PRO A 98 16.51 1.30 9.41
N GLU A 99 15.92 0.46 8.57
CA GLU A 99 16.24 0.39 7.13
C GLU A 99 15.37 1.33 6.29
N SER A 100 15.92 1.75 5.14
CA SER A 100 15.15 2.43 4.09
C SER A 100 14.16 1.47 3.45
N MET A 101 12.91 1.89 3.26
CA MET A 101 11.84 1.03 2.75
C MET A 101 10.93 1.73 1.75
N VAL A 102 10.49 0.96 0.74
CA VAL A 102 9.32 1.30 -0.09
C VAL A 102 8.18 0.37 0.32
N ILE A 103 7.16 0.92 0.95
CA ILE A 103 6.09 0.19 1.61
C ILE A 103 4.82 0.31 0.78
N ALA A 104 4.37 -0.78 0.17
CA ALA A 104 3.06 -0.89 -0.45
C ALA A 104 2.02 -1.23 0.64
N THR A 105 1.16 -0.27 0.98
CA THR A 105 0.15 -0.43 2.03
C THR A 105 -1.04 -1.26 1.56
N GLY A 106 -1.83 -1.79 2.49
CA GLY A 106 -3.16 -2.31 2.18
C GLY A 106 -4.07 -1.21 1.62
N GLY A 107 -5.05 -1.59 0.80
CA GLY A 107 -5.95 -0.61 0.14
C GLY A 107 -6.79 0.23 1.12
N GLY A 108 -7.05 -0.29 2.31
CA GLY A 108 -7.80 0.39 3.37
C GLY A 108 -6.96 0.93 4.52
N ALA A 109 -5.63 0.80 4.47
CA ALA A 109 -4.75 1.20 5.57
C ALA A 109 -4.91 2.68 5.97
N VAL A 110 -5.17 3.55 4.99
CA VAL A 110 -5.39 4.99 5.20
C VAL A 110 -6.70 5.32 5.91
N CYS A 111 -7.66 4.39 5.95
CA CYS A 111 -8.96 4.58 6.59
C CYS A 111 -8.90 4.33 8.11
N SER A 112 -7.86 3.67 8.61
CA SER A 112 -7.68 3.44 10.04
C SER A 112 -7.17 4.72 10.72
N PRO A 113 -7.79 5.14 11.84
CA PRO A 113 -7.37 6.35 12.57
C PRO A 113 -5.88 6.31 12.94
N GLY A 114 -5.17 7.41 12.76
CA GLY A 114 -3.76 7.55 13.11
C GLY A 114 -2.76 6.97 12.10
N ASN A 115 -3.19 6.12 11.16
CA ASN A 115 -2.27 5.51 10.19
C ASN A 115 -1.68 6.54 9.23
N MET A 116 -2.49 7.49 8.75
CA MET A 116 -2.00 8.53 7.84
C MET A 116 -0.99 9.45 8.54
N GLU A 117 -1.25 9.81 9.79
CA GLU A 117 -0.35 10.58 10.62
C GLU A 117 0.97 9.84 10.81
N THR A 118 0.91 8.55 11.22
CA THR A 118 2.10 7.70 11.37
C THR A 118 2.95 7.67 10.09
N MET A 119 2.32 7.51 8.92
CA MET A 119 3.03 7.50 7.64
C MET A 119 3.67 8.85 7.31
N LYS A 120 2.94 9.95 7.55
CA LYS A 120 3.44 11.31 7.30
C LYS A 120 4.60 11.68 8.22
N ASP A 121 4.51 11.33 9.50
CA ASP A 121 5.54 11.65 10.50
C ASP A 121 6.82 10.86 10.30
N SER A 122 6.75 9.67 9.71
CA SER A 122 7.88 8.76 9.54
C SER A 122 8.44 8.68 8.12
N GLY A 123 7.79 9.29 7.11
CA GLY A 123 8.27 9.18 5.74
C GLY A 123 7.50 10.00 4.71
N THR A 124 7.69 9.66 3.45
CA THR A 124 7.00 10.28 2.32
C THR A 124 5.80 9.42 1.92
N VAL A 125 4.61 9.99 1.88
CA VAL A 125 3.40 9.34 1.39
C VAL A 125 3.18 9.68 -0.07
N ILE A 126 3.03 8.65 -0.91
CA ILE A 126 2.79 8.76 -2.35
C ILE A 126 1.44 8.11 -2.65
N PHE A 127 0.48 8.93 -3.06
CA PHE A 127 -0.83 8.44 -3.48
C PHE A 127 -0.80 8.04 -4.96
N LEU A 128 -1.20 6.79 -5.22
CA LEU A 128 -1.39 6.28 -6.57
C LEU A 128 -2.88 6.34 -6.90
N ASP A 129 -3.20 7.07 -7.95
CA ASP A 129 -4.55 7.26 -8.45
C ASP A 129 -4.73 6.63 -9.82
N ALA A 130 -5.89 6.00 -10.04
CA ALA A 130 -6.28 5.41 -11.31
C ALA A 130 -7.80 5.48 -11.46
N SER A 131 -8.28 5.61 -12.70
CA SER A 131 -9.71 5.59 -12.98
C SER A 131 -10.35 4.26 -12.58
N VAL A 132 -11.63 4.30 -12.16
CA VAL A 132 -12.40 3.09 -11.83
C VAL A 132 -12.35 2.07 -12.97
N GLY A 133 -12.53 2.53 -14.23
CA GLY A 133 -12.47 1.64 -15.38
C GLY A 133 -11.15 0.86 -15.49
N LEU A 134 -10.00 1.53 -15.28
CA LEU A 134 -8.69 0.86 -15.28
C LEU A 134 -8.56 -0.16 -14.15
N LEU A 135 -9.08 0.14 -12.96
CA LEU A 135 -9.06 -0.79 -11.84
C LEU A 135 -9.92 -2.02 -12.11
N VAL A 136 -11.10 -1.83 -12.67
CA VAL A 136 -12.01 -2.91 -13.07
C VAL A 136 -11.35 -3.82 -14.12
N ASP A 137 -10.76 -3.25 -15.16
CA ASP A 137 -10.09 -4.04 -16.20
C ASP A 137 -8.95 -4.90 -15.63
N ARG A 138 -8.19 -4.37 -14.67
CA ARG A 138 -7.14 -5.13 -13.98
C ARG A 138 -7.69 -6.25 -13.10
N ILE A 139 -8.79 -6.01 -12.39
CA ILE A 139 -9.45 -7.03 -11.57
C ILE A 139 -9.94 -8.18 -12.48
N LEU A 140 -10.58 -7.85 -13.60
CA LEU A 140 -11.08 -8.86 -14.52
C LEU A 140 -9.95 -9.67 -15.17
N ALA A 141 -8.85 -9.00 -15.57
CA ALA A 141 -7.68 -9.69 -16.12
C ALA A 141 -7.01 -10.62 -15.10
N ASP A 142 -6.94 -10.23 -13.82
CA ASP A 142 -6.42 -11.09 -12.75
C ASP A 142 -7.34 -12.30 -12.51
N ASN A 143 -8.67 -12.13 -12.65
CA ASN A 143 -9.64 -13.23 -12.55
C ASN A 143 -9.42 -14.27 -13.64
N GLU A 144 -9.30 -13.83 -14.89
CA GLU A 144 -9.09 -14.71 -16.05
C GLU A 144 -7.76 -15.48 -15.95
N SER A 145 -6.73 -14.86 -15.37
CA SER A 145 -5.42 -15.48 -15.18
C SER A 145 -5.34 -16.45 -14.00
N GLY A 146 -6.41 -16.61 -13.21
CA GLY A 146 -6.46 -17.44 -12.01
C GLY A 146 -5.60 -16.93 -10.83
N LYS A 147 -5.08 -15.70 -10.94
CA LYS A 147 -4.26 -15.05 -9.89
C LYS A 147 -5.08 -14.37 -8.81
N ALA A 148 -6.37 -14.21 -9.05
CA ALA A 148 -7.25 -13.50 -8.13
C ALA A 148 -7.55 -14.33 -6.89
N THR A 149 -6.96 -13.94 -5.78
CA THR A 149 -7.14 -14.56 -4.45
C THR A 149 -8.12 -13.80 -3.56
N ARG A 150 -8.77 -12.74 -4.06
CA ARG A 150 -9.62 -11.85 -3.26
C ARG A 150 -11.10 -11.96 -3.67
N THR A 151 -12.00 -11.73 -2.72
CA THR A 151 -13.45 -11.85 -2.84
C THR A 151 -14.04 -11.10 -4.05
N LEU A 152 -13.50 -9.92 -4.40
CA LEU A 152 -13.95 -9.12 -5.57
C LEU A 152 -13.73 -9.81 -6.92
N ALA A 153 -12.85 -10.80 -6.96
CA ALA A 153 -12.58 -11.58 -8.16
C ALA A 153 -13.77 -12.38 -8.69
N LYS A 154 -14.77 -12.62 -7.85
CA LYS A 154 -15.98 -13.39 -8.21
C LYS A 154 -17.14 -12.50 -8.65
N TRP A 155 -16.97 -11.18 -8.65
CA TRP A 155 -18.03 -10.22 -8.93
C TRP A 155 -18.10 -9.88 -10.42
N LYS A 156 -19.29 -9.48 -10.88
CA LYS A 156 -19.48 -8.96 -12.22
C LYS A 156 -18.91 -7.53 -12.32
N ARG A 157 -18.66 -7.06 -13.55
CA ARG A 157 -18.10 -5.72 -13.82
C ARG A 157 -18.88 -4.62 -13.07
N GLU A 158 -20.20 -4.64 -13.13
CA GLU A 158 -21.06 -3.63 -12.53
C GLU A 158 -20.96 -3.61 -11.00
N GLU A 159 -20.84 -4.77 -10.38
CA GLU A 159 -20.68 -4.92 -8.92
C GLU A 159 -19.31 -4.39 -8.46
N ILE A 160 -18.26 -4.66 -9.25
CA ILE A 160 -16.91 -4.14 -9.00
C ILE A 160 -16.90 -2.62 -9.12
N GLU A 161 -17.46 -2.06 -10.20
CA GLU A 161 -17.56 -0.63 -10.44
C GLU A 161 -18.27 0.09 -9.30
N GLN A 162 -19.42 -0.42 -8.87
CA GLN A 162 -20.20 0.12 -7.75
C GLN A 162 -19.39 0.09 -6.45
N SER A 163 -18.75 -1.03 -6.14
CA SER A 163 -17.93 -1.18 -4.94
C SER A 163 -16.73 -0.24 -4.91
N LEU A 164 -16.06 -0.03 -6.04
CA LEU A 164 -14.91 0.89 -6.14
C LEU A 164 -15.36 2.35 -6.04
N THR A 165 -16.47 2.71 -6.71
CA THR A 165 -17.02 4.08 -6.66
C THR A 165 -17.45 4.50 -5.25
N THR A 166 -17.96 3.57 -4.46
CA THR A 166 -18.37 3.85 -3.06
C THR A 166 -17.17 4.06 -2.12
N ARG A 167 -15.99 3.61 -2.50
CA ARG A 167 -14.74 3.67 -1.68
C ARG A 167 -13.79 4.80 -2.08
N LEU A 168 -14.09 5.51 -3.17
CA LEU A 168 -13.35 6.68 -3.65
C LEU A 168 -13.96 7.97 -3.09
#